data_9696b6b6a839cb026f782721e2fd4442
#
_entry.id   9696b6b6a839cb026f782721e2fd4442
#
_cell.length_a   1.000
_cell.length_b   1.000
_cell.length_c   1.000
_cell.angle_alpha   90.00
_cell.angle_beta   90.00
_cell.angle_gamma   90.00
#
_symmetry.space_group_name_H-M   'P 1'
#
loop_
_entity.id
_entity.type
_entity.pdbx_description
1 polymer ?
#
loop_
_entity_poly.entity_id
_entity_poly.type
_entity_poly.pdbx_seq_one_letter_code
_entity_poly.pdbx_strand_id
1 'polypeptide(L)'
;MIVAGLTLTFLLTVFHTQNMLGLESTRVLPTQSANYTFVKEWGSKGIGDGQFLRPHDLEFDKNNKYLYSVDRDGNRIQVFDKNGTFLFKFGQKGQGDGQFLVPYGIDVDARGHVWVADRGNHRIQQFDSKGNFISKFGNLDGHPSSEPGKFDNPRFVEVDKALKYVYVADSKNNRIQQFDTNGTFVKTIGKLGSNPGEFNLPTTIEIDSKGNFFVNERGNERIQKFDSNWKPLLSWGSKGSSDNQFCHMEHIALDKYDNVYVTDPQSDPGCSKQPRVLKFDNNGNFIAKFGSYGTEQGKIVDPEHLAIDNEGNVYVSDRHNNEILVFSPVSNSQNGHIQHLDGYFSGGL
;
A
#
# COMPACT_ATOMS: atom_id res chain seq x y z
N MET A 1 -59.06 73.44 -17.38
CA MET A 1 -58.27 72.64 -16.44
C MET A 1 -57.41 71.73 -17.35
N ILE A 2 -56.18 72.15 -17.51
CA ILE A 2 -55.20 71.53 -18.44
C ILE A 2 -54.24 70.74 -17.62
N VAL A 3 -54.10 69.48 -17.89
CA VAL A 3 -53.05 68.63 -17.29
C VAL A 3 -52.03 68.33 -18.37
N ALA A 4 -50.81 68.85 -18.14
CA ALA A 4 -49.66 68.65 -19.02
C ALA A 4 -49.02 67.27 -18.73
N GLY A 5 -48.85 66.47 -19.79
CA GLY A 5 -48.11 65.23 -19.71
C GLY A 5 -46.61 65.48 -20.01
N LEU A 6 -45.77 65.06 -19.08
CA LEU A 6 -44.32 65.00 -19.30
C LEU A 6 -43.99 63.60 -19.82
N THR A 7 -43.46 63.55 -21.04
CA THR A 7 -42.84 62.36 -21.62
C THR A 7 -41.40 62.28 -21.16
N LEU A 8 -41.06 61.27 -20.39
CA LEU A 8 -39.69 60.97 -19.95
C LEU A 8 -39.07 59.95 -20.93
N THR A 9 -38.10 60.42 -21.68
CA THR A 9 -37.32 59.59 -22.60
C THR A 9 -36.21 58.83 -21.80
N PHE A 10 -36.33 57.53 -21.64
CA PHE A 10 -35.24 56.72 -21.10
C PHE A 10 -34.24 56.35 -22.19
N LEU A 11 -33.03 56.91 -22.06
CA LEU A 11 -31.85 56.43 -22.82
C LEU A 11 -31.41 55.09 -22.24
N LEU A 12 -31.54 54.00 -23.00
CA LEU A 12 -30.97 52.71 -22.68
C LEU A 12 -29.47 52.76 -23.07
N THR A 13 -28.60 52.89 -22.08
CA THR A 13 -27.17 52.60 -22.23
C THR A 13 -26.97 51.11 -22.06
N VAL A 14 -26.72 50.39 -23.14
CA VAL A 14 -26.32 49.01 -23.15
C VAL A 14 -24.88 48.92 -22.65
N PHE A 15 -24.72 48.51 -21.39
CA PHE A 15 -23.40 48.08 -20.89
C PHE A 15 -23.10 46.68 -21.44
N HIS A 16 -22.13 46.61 -22.34
CA HIS A 16 -21.48 45.36 -22.70
C HIS A 16 -20.65 44.89 -21.51
N THR A 17 -21.20 44.01 -20.69
CA THR A 17 -20.37 43.22 -19.78
C THR A 17 -19.68 42.12 -20.58
N GLN A 18 -18.41 42.34 -20.90
CA GLN A 18 -17.53 41.23 -21.33
C GLN A 18 -17.42 40.23 -20.17
N ASN A 19 -18.06 39.10 -20.33
CA ASN A 19 -17.77 37.94 -19.52
C ASN A 19 -16.33 37.50 -19.75
N MET A 20 -15.44 37.89 -18.83
CA MET A 20 -14.16 37.26 -18.66
C MET A 20 -14.47 35.80 -18.16
N LEU A 21 -14.59 34.89 -19.09
CA LEU A 21 -14.46 33.46 -18.80
C LEU A 21 -13.06 33.28 -18.19
N GLY A 22 -13.03 33.16 -16.87
CA GLY A 22 -11.84 32.73 -16.17
C GLY A 22 -11.49 31.35 -16.73
N LEU A 23 -10.38 31.27 -17.43
CA LEU A 23 -9.68 30.04 -17.69
C LEU A 23 -9.32 29.45 -16.32
N GLU A 24 -10.20 28.62 -15.74
CA GLU A 24 -9.76 27.67 -14.75
C GLU A 24 -8.64 26.87 -15.43
N SER A 25 -7.41 27.14 -15.01
CA SER A 25 -6.30 26.27 -15.34
C SER A 25 -6.70 24.89 -14.78
N THR A 26 -7.20 24.03 -15.64
CA THR A 26 -7.28 22.61 -15.35
C THR A 26 -5.87 22.21 -14.97
N ARG A 27 -5.64 22.07 -13.67
CA ARG A 27 -4.43 21.43 -13.15
C ARG A 27 -4.42 20.05 -13.79
N VAL A 28 -3.66 19.89 -14.86
CA VAL A 28 -3.35 18.59 -15.43
C VAL A 28 -2.63 17.87 -14.30
N LEU A 29 -3.36 16.99 -13.61
CA LEU A 29 -2.74 16.06 -12.67
C LEU A 29 -1.64 15.37 -13.48
N PRO A 30 -0.42 15.24 -12.94
CA PRO A 30 0.64 14.56 -13.65
C PRO A 30 0.09 13.19 -14.06
N THR A 31 0.18 12.88 -15.36
CA THR A 31 -0.26 11.61 -15.92
C THR A 31 0.46 10.51 -15.14
N GLN A 32 -0.30 9.75 -14.35
CA GLN A 32 0.26 8.66 -13.58
C GLN A 32 0.83 7.65 -14.56
N SER A 33 2.10 7.27 -14.37
CA SER A 33 2.72 6.27 -15.22
C SER A 33 1.95 4.95 -15.13
N ALA A 34 1.56 4.43 -16.28
CA ALA A 34 0.98 3.10 -16.42
C ALA A 34 2.05 2.01 -16.61
N ASN A 35 3.31 2.37 -16.82
CA ASN A 35 4.40 1.45 -17.09
C ASN A 35 5.45 1.53 -15.99
N TYR A 36 6.00 0.37 -15.62
CA TYR A 36 7.09 0.20 -14.66
C TYR A 36 8.25 -0.56 -15.31
N THR A 37 9.47 -0.17 -14.98
CA THR A 37 10.68 -0.86 -15.40
C THR A 37 11.48 -1.30 -14.19
N PHE A 38 12.09 -2.48 -14.28
CA PHE A 38 13.03 -2.97 -13.27
C PHE A 38 14.25 -2.06 -13.19
N VAL A 39 14.71 -1.77 -11.96
CA VAL A 39 15.87 -0.90 -11.72
C VAL A 39 17.00 -1.66 -11.06
N LYS A 40 16.71 -2.40 -10.00
CA LYS A 40 17.68 -3.12 -9.18
C LYS A 40 17.02 -4.13 -8.28
N GLU A 41 17.84 -5.01 -7.72
CA GLU A 41 17.48 -5.95 -6.68
C GLU A 41 18.64 -6.14 -5.71
N TRP A 42 18.34 -6.64 -4.52
CA TRP A 42 19.33 -7.10 -3.55
C TRP A 42 18.75 -8.17 -2.65
N GLY A 43 19.63 -8.93 -2.03
CA GLY A 43 19.28 -10.05 -1.19
C GLY A 43 19.80 -11.34 -1.77
N SER A 44 19.79 -12.36 -0.98
CA SER A 44 20.04 -13.75 -1.34
C SER A 44 19.65 -14.63 -0.16
N LYS A 45 19.46 -15.92 -0.40
CA LYS A 45 19.12 -16.85 0.68
C LYS A 45 20.27 -16.97 1.70
N GLY A 46 19.98 -16.71 2.97
CA GLY A 46 20.96 -16.85 4.05
C GLY A 46 20.57 -16.12 5.34
N ILE A 47 21.49 -16.15 6.32
CA ILE A 47 21.35 -15.54 7.64
C ILE A 47 22.27 -14.33 7.87
N GLY A 48 23.16 -14.05 6.93
CA GLY A 48 24.05 -12.90 6.97
C GLY A 48 23.31 -11.57 6.85
N ASP A 49 24.07 -10.47 6.94
CA ASP A 49 23.56 -9.13 6.74
C ASP A 49 23.21 -8.92 5.26
N GLY A 50 21.98 -8.43 5.00
CA GLY A 50 21.45 -8.31 3.64
C GLY A 50 21.00 -9.62 2.99
N GLN A 51 21.13 -10.76 3.66
CA GLN A 51 20.57 -12.04 3.24
C GLN A 51 19.22 -12.28 3.91
N PHE A 52 18.35 -13.10 3.33
CA PHE A 52 17.01 -13.36 3.83
C PHE A 52 16.69 -14.85 3.92
N LEU A 53 15.85 -15.17 4.90
CA LEU A 53 15.09 -16.42 4.96
C LEU A 53 13.61 -16.08 4.80
N ARG A 54 13.16 -15.90 3.57
CA ARG A 54 11.80 -15.49 3.18
C ARG A 54 11.47 -14.05 3.62
N PRO A 55 12.00 -13.01 2.92
CA PRO A 55 11.58 -11.64 3.15
C PRO A 55 10.07 -11.53 2.97
N HIS A 56 9.44 -10.76 3.83
CA HIS A 56 7.99 -10.65 3.87
C HIS A 56 7.57 -9.20 3.71
N ASP A 57 7.36 -8.46 4.78
CA ASP A 57 6.89 -7.09 4.72
C ASP A 57 8.02 -6.07 4.56
N LEU A 58 7.68 -4.96 3.94
CA LEU A 58 8.55 -3.82 3.68
C LEU A 58 7.83 -2.54 4.07
N GLU A 59 8.49 -1.67 4.84
CA GLU A 59 7.93 -0.36 5.17
C GLU A 59 9.02 0.71 5.23
N PHE A 60 8.73 1.89 4.68
CA PHE A 60 9.60 3.05 4.78
C PHE A 60 9.33 3.87 6.04
N ASP A 61 10.39 4.47 6.59
CA ASP A 61 10.17 5.61 7.47
C ASP A 61 9.56 6.79 6.68
N LYS A 62 8.88 7.69 7.36
CA LYS A 62 8.16 8.83 6.73
C LYS A 62 9.02 9.71 5.82
N ASN A 63 10.35 9.65 5.96
CA ASN A 63 11.29 10.44 5.17
C ASN A 63 11.88 9.64 4.01
N ASN A 64 11.47 8.39 3.81
CA ASN A 64 12.03 7.41 2.88
C ASN A 64 13.56 7.26 2.99
N LYS A 65 14.07 7.40 4.23
CA LYS A 65 15.49 7.23 4.51
C LYS A 65 15.84 5.79 4.83
N TYR A 66 14.97 5.11 5.56
CA TYR A 66 15.14 3.74 6.02
C TYR A 66 14.02 2.87 5.47
N LEU A 67 14.39 1.74 4.89
CA LEU A 67 13.49 0.66 4.50
C LEU A 67 13.66 -0.48 5.52
N TYR A 68 12.59 -0.72 6.28
CA TYR A 68 12.51 -1.85 7.20
C TYR A 68 11.98 -3.06 6.46
N SER A 69 12.62 -4.20 6.62
CA SER A 69 12.23 -5.46 6.00
C SER A 69 12.07 -6.56 7.02
N VAL A 70 10.93 -7.20 7.02
CA VAL A 70 10.67 -8.39 7.84
C VAL A 70 11.33 -9.60 7.19
N ASP A 71 12.34 -10.17 7.84
CA ASP A 71 12.93 -11.47 7.48
C ASP A 71 12.18 -12.55 8.28
N ARG A 72 11.08 -13.02 7.72
CA ARG A 72 10.07 -13.83 8.39
C ARG A 72 10.62 -15.08 9.07
N ASP A 73 11.29 -15.95 8.32
CA ASP A 73 11.84 -17.20 8.83
C ASP A 73 13.21 -16.96 9.51
N GLY A 74 13.86 -15.82 9.23
CA GLY A 74 15.01 -15.30 9.97
C GLY A 74 14.65 -14.77 11.35
N ASN A 75 13.35 -14.53 11.63
CA ASN A 75 12.83 -13.99 12.88
C ASN A 75 13.50 -12.69 13.31
N ARG A 76 13.70 -11.78 12.36
CA ARG A 76 14.37 -10.49 12.56
C ARG A 76 13.80 -9.43 11.61
N ILE A 77 14.10 -8.18 11.93
CA ILE A 77 13.91 -7.04 11.04
C ILE A 77 15.29 -6.60 10.56
N GLN A 78 15.45 -6.40 9.27
CA GLN A 78 16.63 -5.80 8.67
C GLN A 78 16.29 -4.41 8.13
N VAL A 79 17.23 -3.47 8.27
CA VAL A 79 17.04 -2.08 7.85
C VAL A 79 18.07 -1.73 6.80
N PHE A 80 17.60 -1.13 5.72
CA PHE A 80 18.40 -0.74 4.55
C PHE A 80 18.22 0.76 4.26
N ASP A 81 19.16 1.35 3.55
CA ASP A 81 18.87 2.58 2.83
C ASP A 81 18.05 2.27 1.55
N LYS A 82 17.54 3.31 0.90
CA LYS A 82 16.78 3.14 -0.35
C LYS A 82 17.59 2.56 -1.52
N ASN A 83 18.91 2.48 -1.38
CA ASN A 83 19.77 1.86 -2.39
C ASN A 83 19.97 0.36 -2.16
N GLY A 84 19.45 -0.17 -1.05
CA GLY A 84 19.61 -1.57 -0.66
C GLY A 84 20.87 -1.83 0.15
N THR A 85 21.56 -0.79 0.64
CA THR A 85 22.70 -0.95 1.55
C THR A 85 22.19 -1.33 2.93
N PHE A 86 22.65 -2.48 3.44
CA PHE A 86 22.33 -2.90 4.81
C PHE A 86 22.88 -1.90 5.82
N LEU A 87 22.06 -1.53 6.80
CA LEU A 87 22.42 -0.58 7.87
C LEU A 87 22.53 -1.25 9.21
N PHE A 88 21.48 -1.93 9.65
CA PHE A 88 21.43 -2.66 10.91
C PHE A 88 20.27 -3.66 10.91
N LYS A 89 20.20 -4.46 11.98
CA LYS A 89 19.11 -5.41 12.20
C LYS A 89 18.78 -5.51 13.68
N PHE A 90 17.57 -5.96 13.99
CA PHE A 90 17.14 -6.27 15.36
C PHE A 90 16.17 -7.46 15.39
N GLY A 91 15.99 -8.02 16.56
CA GLY A 91 15.18 -9.21 16.76
C GLY A 91 15.96 -10.51 16.57
N GLN A 92 15.43 -11.54 17.16
CA GLN A 92 15.90 -12.93 17.07
C GLN A 92 14.73 -13.87 17.42
N LYS A 93 14.86 -15.14 17.09
CA LYS A 93 13.82 -16.14 17.41
C LYS A 93 13.55 -16.25 18.89
N GLY A 94 12.29 -16.17 19.31
CA GLY A 94 11.86 -16.37 20.69
C GLY A 94 10.53 -15.73 21.06
N GLN A 95 10.19 -15.73 22.34
CA GLN A 95 8.96 -15.16 22.91
C GLN A 95 9.21 -13.98 23.86
N GLY A 96 10.47 -13.70 24.21
CA GLY A 96 10.83 -12.57 25.05
C GLY A 96 10.59 -11.21 24.37
N ASP A 97 10.86 -10.13 25.09
CA ASP A 97 10.80 -8.76 24.56
C ASP A 97 11.87 -8.57 23.48
N GLY A 98 11.46 -8.02 22.32
CA GLY A 98 12.35 -7.88 21.17
C GLY A 98 12.67 -9.18 20.44
N GLN A 99 12.08 -10.32 20.83
CA GLN A 99 12.19 -11.59 20.12
C GLN A 99 10.93 -11.85 19.29
N PHE A 100 11.08 -12.57 18.19
CA PHE A 100 9.98 -12.85 17.25
C PHE A 100 9.79 -14.35 17.02
N LEU A 101 8.57 -14.70 16.68
CA LEU A 101 8.25 -15.99 16.10
C LEU A 101 7.42 -15.78 14.83
N VAL A 102 8.06 -15.98 13.66
CA VAL A 102 7.40 -15.77 12.37
C VAL A 102 6.76 -14.37 12.29
N PRO A 103 7.53 -13.26 12.45
CA PRO A 103 7.02 -11.91 12.29
C PRO A 103 6.46 -11.74 10.87
N TYR A 104 5.45 -10.88 10.69
CA TYR A 104 4.70 -10.82 9.43
C TYR A 104 4.59 -9.40 8.89
N GLY A 105 3.71 -8.56 9.44
CA GLY A 105 3.48 -7.20 9.04
C GLY A 105 4.28 -6.19 9.88
N ILE A 106 4.64 -5.07 9.29
CA ILE A 106 5.39 -3.98 9.92
C ILE A 106 4.80 -2.63 9.49
N ASP A 107 4.75 -1.68 10.41
CA ASP A 107 4.44 -0.28 10.11
C ASP A 107 5.43 0.64 10.84
N VAL A 108 5.71 1.81 10.27
CA VAL A 108 6.58 2.83 10.85
C VAL A 108 5.81 4.13 11.04
N ASP A 109 5.43 4.41 12.27
CA ASP A 109 4.61 5.58 12.59
C ASP A 109 5.33 6.93 12.34
N ALA A 110 4.57 8.02 12.37
CA ALA A 110 5.10 9.36 12.09
C ALA A 110 6.17 9.84 13.10
N ARG A 111 6.35 9.18 14.23
CA ARG A 111 7.44 9.43 15.20
C ARG A 111 8.68 8.59 14.90
N GLY A 112 8.56 7.63 13.98
CA GLY A 112 9.61 6.66 13.66
C GLY A 112 9.60 5.44 14.58
N HIS A 113 8.52 5.18 15.34
CA HIS A 113 8.37 3.92 16.05
C HIS A 113 7.98 2.82 15.07
N VAL A 114 8.57 1.66 15.24
CA VAL A 114 8.37 0.49 14.41
C VAL A 114 7.43 -0.47 15.12
N TRP A 115 6.33 -0.80 14.47
CA TRP A 115 5.31 -1.71 14.97
C TRP A 115 5.35 -3.01 14.19
N VAL A 116 5.41 -4.15 14.87
CA VAL A 116 5.59 -5.46 14.23
C VAL A 116 4.51 -6.42 14.69
N ALA A 117 3.82 -7.03 13.74
CA ALA A 117 2.93 -8.15 13.98
C ALA A 117 3.76 -9.43 14.18
N ASP A 118 4.02 -9.77 15.43
CA ASP A 118 4.72 -10.99 15.85
C ASP A 118 3.74 -12.18 15.83
N ARG A 119 3.46 -12.60 14.60
CA ARG A 119 2.35 -13.49 14.23
C ARG A 119 2.35 -14.80 14.99
N GLY A 120 3.51 -15.46 15.11
CA GLY A 120 3.62 -16.75 15.78
C GLY A 120 3.53 -16.66 17.30
N ASN A 121 3.74 -15.47 17.88
CA ASN A 121 3.53 -15.18 19.30
C ASN A 121 2.17 -14.52 19.57
N HIS A 122 1.33 -14.32 18.53
CA HIS A 122 0.00 -13.75 18.63
C HIS A 122 -0.05 -12.39 19.34
N ARG A 123 0.91 -11.51 19.06
CA ARG A 123 1.06 -10.20 19.69
C ARG A 123 1.55 -9.14 18.71
N ILE A 124 1.45 -7.87 19.10
CA ILE A 124 2.12 -6.73 18.47
C ILE A 124 3.25 -6.28 19.38
N GLN A 125 4.40 -5.93 18.81
CA GLN A 125 5.52 -5.31 19.50
C GLN A 125 5.85 -3.96 18.89
N GLN A 126 6.23 -2.99 19.75
CA GLN A 126 6.66 -1.65 19.36
C GLN A 126 8.13 -1.47 19.69
N PHE A 127 8.85 -0.82 18.79
CA PHE A 127 10.28 -0.51 18.91
C PHE A 127 10.54 0.97 18.59
N ASP A 128 11.65 1.50 19.03
CA ASP A 128 12.15 2.77 18.51
C ASP A 128 12.78 2.59 17.11
N SER A 129 13.16 3.69 16.48
CA SER A 129 13.78 3.68 15.14
C SER A 129 15.14 2.97 15.06
N LYS A 130 15.73 2.60 16.21
CA LYS A 130 16.99 1.85 16.30
C LYS A 130 16.77 0.37 16.60
N GLY A 131 15.50 -0.05 16.75
CA GLY A 131 15.13 -1.42 17.07
C GLY A 131 15.18 -1.77 18.57
N ASN A 132 15.24 -0.78 19.47
CA ASN A 132 15.10 -1.02 20.90
C ASN A 132 13.62 -1.25 21.24
N PHE A 133 13.33 -2.31 21.99
CA PHE A 133 11.98 -2.64 22.44
C PHE A 133 11.37 -1.54 23.31
N ILE A 134 10.11 -1.18 23.04
CA ILE A 134 9.35 -0.20 23.82
C ILE A 134 8.20 -0.87 24.56
N SER A 135 7.31 -1.56 23.83
CA SER A 135 6.09 -2.13 24.41
C SER A 135 5.56 -3.30 23.58
N LYS A 136 4.60 -4.03 24.14
CA LYS A 136 3.87 -5.10 23.45
C LYS A 136 2.45 -5.20 24.00
N PHE A 137 1.51 -5.71 23.15
CA PHE A 137 0.15 -6.04 23.57
C PHE A 137 -0.39 -7.22 22.74
N GLY A 138 -1.53 -7.76 23.18
CA GLY A 138 -2.11 -8.98 22.61
C GLY A 138 -1.96 -10.16 23.54
N ASN A 139 -1.64 -11.34 23.01
CA ASN A 139 -1.48 -12.54 23.81
C ASN A 139 -0.07 -12.58 24.42
N LEU A 140 0.01 -12.47 25.71
CA LEU A 140 1.30 -12.47 26.41
C LEU A 140 1.77 -13.87 26.79
N ASP A 141 0.90 -14.87 26.65
CA ASP A 141 1.16 -16.29 26.89
C ASP A 141 1.53 -17.06 25.59
N GLY A 142 1.49 -16.35 24.43
CA GLY A 142 1.85 -16.92 23.14
C GLY A 142 0.82 -17.89 22.54
N HIS A 143 -0.39 -17.98 23.11
CA HIS A 143 -1.47 -18.84 22.60
C HIS A 143 -2.51 -18.04 21.82
N PRO A 144 -3.09 -18.61 20.73
CA PRO A 144 -4.14 -17.93 19.97
C PRO A 144 -5.41 -17.76 20.79
N SER A 145 -6.12 -16.64 20.57
CA SER A 145 -7.39 -16.38 21.24
C SER A 145 -8.32 -15.52 20.37
N SER A 146 -9.63 -15.70 20.50
CA SER A 146 -10.66 -14.87 19.88
C SER A 146 -11.24 -13.80 20.81
N GLU A 147 -10.77 -13.71 22.07
CA GLU A 147 -11.22 -12.67 23.00
C GLU A 147 -10.87 -11.26 22.50
N PRO A 148 -11.65 -10.23 22.85
CA PRO A 148 -11.28 -8.85 22.59
C PRO A 148 -9.90 -8.49 23.17
N GLY A 149 -9.08 -7.81 22.37
CA GLY A 149 -7.71 -7.47 22.74
C GLY A 149 -6.69 -8.60 22.61
N LYS A 150 -7.13 -9.79 22.21
CA LYS A 150 -6.29 -10.97 21.91
C LYS A 150 -6.34 -11.29 20.42
N PHE A 151 -5.38 -12.08 19.91
CA PHE A 151 -5.23 -12.37 18.50
C PHE A 151 -5.15 -13.87 18.19
N ASP A 152 -5.55 -14.24 16.97
CA ASP A 152 -5.13 -15.48 16.33
C ASP A 152 -4.51 -15.17 14.97
N ASN A 153 -3.18 -15.29 14.88
CA ASN A 153 -2.40 -14.94 13.68
C ASN A 153 -2.59 -13.48 13.22
N PRO A 154 -2.22 -12.46 14.01
CA PRO A 154 -2.20 -11.10 13.54
C PRO A 154 -1.24 -11.00 12.35
N ARG A 155 -1.74 -10.51 11.21
CA ARG A 155 -0.94 -10.43 9.99
C ARG A 155 -0.37 -9.05 9.73
N PHE A 156 -1.10 -8.02 10.09
CA PHE A 156 -0.69 -6.64 9.82
C PHE A 156 -1.04 -5.73 10.97
N VAL A 157 -0.28 -4.67 11.10
CA VAL A 157 -0.51 -3.58 12.04
C VAL A 157 -0.38 -2.27 11.27
N GLU A 158 -1.30 -1.34 11.47
CA GLU A 158 -1.33 -0.01 10.87
C GLU A 158 -1.59 1.03 11.93
N VAL A 159 -0.80 2.11 11.96
CA VAL A 159 -0.95 3.22 12.90
C VAL A 159 -1.51 4.44 12.16
N ASP A 160 -2.59 5.02 12.65
CA ASP A 160 -3.15 6.19 12.01
C ASP A 160 -2.19 7.39 12.02
N LYS A 161 -2.28 8.23 10.98
CA LYS A 161 -1.41 9.42 10.83
C LYS A 161 -1.53 10.43 11.98
N ALA A 162 -2.64 10.37 12.74
CA ALA A 162 -2.87 11.20 13.92
C ALA A 162 -2.21 10.62 15.18
N LEU A 163 -1.63 9.42 15.09
CA LEU A 163 -0.98 8.71 16.22
C LEU A 163 -1.93 8.46 17.39
N LYS A 164 -3.19 8.23 17.08
CA LYS A 164 -4.23 8.02 18.08
C LYS A 164 -4.60 6.54 18.21
N TYR A 165 -4.63 5.82 17.09
CA TYR A 165 -5.07 4.44 17.05
C TYR A 165 -4.11 3.54 16.29
N VAL A 166 -4.10 2.28 16.70
CA VAL A 166 -3.42 1.16 16.06
C VAL A 166 -4.49 0.16 15.62
N TYR A 167 -4.44 -0.25 14.37
CA TYR A 167 -5.35 -1.23 13.79
C TYR A 167 -4.60 -2.52 13.50
N VAL A 168 -5.19 -3.66 13.85
CA VAL A 168 -4.55 -4.97 13.67
C VAL A 168 -5.46 -5.88 12.85
N ALA A 169 -4.94 -6.43 11.76
CA ALA A 169 -5.58 -7.48 10.99
C ALA A 169 -5.45 -8.81 11.74
N ASP A 170 -6.46 -9.16 12.52
CA ASP A 170 -6.57 -10.39 13.30
C ASP A 170 -7.14 -11.51 12.42
N SER A 171 -6.29 -11.97 11.49
CA SER A 171 -6.66 -12.66 10.26
C SER A 171 -7.47 -13.93 10.48
N LYS A 172 -7.04 -14.83 11.36
CA LYS A 172 -7.77 -16.07 11.62
C LYS A 172 -9.06 -15.88 12.41
N ASN A 173 -9.17 -14.76 13.15
CA ASN A 173 -10.42 -14.34 13.77
C ASN A 173 -11.33 -13.56 12.82
N ASN A 174 -10.92 -13.34 11.56
CA ASN A 174 -11.70 -12.68 10.51
C ASN A 174 -12.23 -11.30 10.93
N ARG A 175 -11.39 -10.50 11.56
CA ARG A 175 -11.74 -9.18 12.09
C ARG A 175 -10.55 -8.22 12.05
N ILE A 176 -10.84 -6.93 12.17
CA ILE A 176 -9.88 -5.90 12.51
C ILE A 176 -10.11 -5.50 13.96
N GLN A 177 -9.06 -5.30 14.73
CA GLN A 177 -9.15 -4.75 16.08
C GLN A 177 -8.48 -3.39 16.16
N GLN A 178 -9.11 -2.46 16.85
CA GLN A 178 -8.61 -1.10 17.10
C GLN A 178 -8.11 -0.99 18.55
N PHE A 179 -6.94 -0.40 18.70
CA PHE A 179 -6.30 -0.12 19.99
C PHE A 179 -5.91 1.36 20.06
N ASP A 180 -5.69 1.89 21.24
CA ASP A 180 -4.92 3.12 21.40
C ASP A 180 -3.40 2.83 21.24
N THR A 181 -2.58 3.86 21.16
CA THR A 181 -1.13 3.72 20.99
C THR A 181 -0.40 3.18 22.21
N ASN A 182 -1.10 2.96 23.33
CA ASN A 182 -0.58 2.27 24.52
C ASN A 182 -0.94 0.77 24.49
N GLY A 183 -1.64 0.30 23.45
CA GLY A 183 -2.08 -1.09 23.33
C GLY A 183 -3.37 -1.42 24.08
N THR A 184 -4.15 -0.42 24.52
CA THR A 184 -5.45 -0.63 25.14
C THR A 184 -6.49 -0.92 24.06
N PHE A 185 -7.22 -2.03 24.21
CA PHE A 185 -8.28 -2.40 23.26
C PHE A 185 -9.42 -1.37 23.27
N VAL A 186 -9.88 -0.97 22.08
CA VAL A 186 -10.96 -0.02 21.87
C VAL A 186 -12.21 -0.70 21.34
N LYS A 187 -12.11 -1.37 20.20
CA LYS A 187 -13.24 -2.09 19.58
C LYS A 187 -12.81 -3.14 18.56
N THR A 188 -13.73 -4.01 18.23
CA THR A 188 -13.65 -4.95 17.11
C THR A 188 -14.46 -4.43 15.93
N ILE A 189 -13.94 -4.65 14.70
CA ILE A 189 -14.55 -4.27 13.43
C ILE A 189 -14.66 -5.53 12.57
N GLY A 190 -15.85 -5.80 12.05
CA GLY A 190 -16.14 -6.93 11.18
C GLY A 190 -16.25 -8.28 11.90
N LYS A 191 -16.53 -9.30 11.13
CA LYS A 191 -16.69 -10.72 11.51
C LYS A 191 -16.53 -11.56 10.23
N LEU A 192 -16.44 -12.87 10.37
CA LEU A 192 -16.41 -13.79 9.22
C LEU A 192 -17.64 -13.60 8.31
N GLY A 193 -17.39 -13.43 7.01
CA GLY A 193 -18.41 -13.38 5.98
C GLY A 193 -17.93 -12.73 4.68
N SER A 194 -18.89 -12.49 3.75
CA SER A 194 -18.65 -11.91 2.44
C SER A 194 -19.49 -10.65 2.15
N ASN A 195 -20.39 -10.26 3.06
CA ASN A 195 -21.15 -9.02 2.92
C ASN A 195 -20.22 -7.79 3.11
N PRO A 196 -20.63 -6.58 2.70
CA PRO A 196 -19.90 -5.36 3.02
C PRO A 196 -19.68 -5.20 4.53
N GLY A 197 -18.42 -4.99 4.95
CA GLY A 197 -18.04 -4.90 6.36
C GLY A 197 -17.81 -6.22 7.07
N GLU A 198 -18.03 -7.37 6.41
CA GLU A 198 -17.60 -8.68 6.88
C GLU A 198 -16.27 -9.05 6.22
N PHE A 199 -15.46 -9.88 6.87
CA PHE A 199 -14.12 -10.26 6.39
C PHE A 199 -13.94 -11.78 6.33
N ASN A 200 -13.08 -12.20 5.40
CA ASN A 200 -12.58 -13.56 5.35
C ASN A 200 -11.06 -13.51 5.15
N LEU A 201 -10.30 -13.86 6.18
CA LEU A 201 -8.84 -13.76 6.24
C LEU A 201 -8.32 -12.37 5.81
N PRO A 202 -8.66 -11.26 6.51
CA PRO A 202 -8.08 -9.95 6.24
C PRO A 202 -6.57 -10.00 6.47
N THR A 203 -5.78 -9.43 5.54
CA THR A 203 -4.32 -9.52 5.59
C THR A 203 -3.64 -8.17 5.79
N THR A 204 -4.06 -7.12 5.10
CA THR A 204 -3.47 -5.78 5.20
C THR A 204 -4.55 -4.74 5.48
N ILE A 205 -4.15 -3.67 6.13
CA ILE A 205 -4.94 -2.46 6.35
C ILE A 205 -4.08 -1.29 5.87
N GLU A 206 -4.67 -0.39 5.07
CA GLU A 206 -4.02 0.84 4.64
C GLU A 206 -4.94 2.03 4.88
N ILE A 207 -4.37 3.21 5.16
CA ILE A 207 -5.13 4.44 5.42
C ILE A 207 -4.75 5.52 4.40
N ASP A 208 -5.72 5.95 3.56
CA ASP A 208 -5.48 6.98 2.56
C ASP A 208 -5.27 8.38 3.17
N SER A 209 -4.97 9.37 2.33
CA SER A 209 -4.74 10.76 2.74
C SER A 209 -5.98 11.43 3.37
N LYS A 210 -7.17 10.85 3.17
CA LYS A 210 -8.46 11.34 3.67
C LYS A 210 -8.93 10.60 4.92
N GLY A 211 -8.17 9.59 5.38
CA GLY A 211 -8.52 8.75 6.52
C GLY A 211 -9.50 7.62 6.19
N ASN A 212 -9.66 7.25 4.93
CA ASN A 212 -10.41 6.06 4.55
C ASN A 212 -9.52 4.83 4.69
N PHE A 213 -10.12 3.72 5.10
CA PHE A 213 -9.45 2.44 5.25
C PHE A 213 -9.60 1.58 3.99
N PHE A 214 -8.54 0.88 3.65
CA PHE A 214 -8.54 -0.19 2.65
C PHE A 214 -8.14 -1.48 3.35
N VAL A 215 -8.90 -2.54 3.12
CA VAL A 215 -8.62 -3.86 3.68
C VAL A 215 -8.65 -4.87 2.56
N ASN A 216 -7.54 -5.59 2.34
CA ASN A 216 -7.56 -6.74 1.46
C ASN A 216 -7.93 -8.01 2.23
N GLU A 217 -8.67 -8.86 1.56
CA GLU A 217 -9.20 -10.11 2.09
C GLU A 217 -8.78 -11.28 1.20
N ARG A 218 -7.84 -12.05 1.67
CA ARG A 218 -7.35 -13.22 0.94
C ARG A 218 -8.41 -14.29 0.75
N GLY A 219 -9.31 -14.47 1.73
CA GLY A 219 -10.35 -15.50 1.65
C GLY A 219 -11.51 -15.16 0.72
N ASN A 220 -11.75 -13.86 0.45
CA ASN A 220 -12.78 -13.39 -0.48
C ASN A 220 -12.18 -12.88 -1.81
N GLU A 221 -10.85 -12.83 -1.93
CA GLU A 221 -10.12 -12.30 -3.09
C GLU A 221 -10.65 -10.91 -3.52
N ARG A 222 -10.81 -10.01 -2.54
CA ARG A 222 -11.31 -8.66 -2.77
C ARG A 222 -10.61 -7.64 -1.87
N ILE A 223 -10.73 -6.38 -2.25
CA ILE A 223 -10.37 -5.23 -1.42
C ILE A 223 -11.66 -4.50 -1.05
N GLN A 224 -11.81 -4.13 0.21
CA GLN A 224 -12.90 -3.26 0.67
C GLN A 224 -12.34 -1.91 1.10
N LYS A 225 -13.04 -0.84 0.72
CA LYS A 225 -12.79 0.53 1.18
C LYS A 225 -13.88 0.97 2.16
N PHE A 226 -13.47 1.63 3.24
CA PHE A 226 -14.35 2.16 4.28
C PHE A 226 -14.06 3.63 4.53
N ASP A 227 -15.04 4.38 5.02
CA ASP A 227 -14.79 5.71 5.59
C ASP A 227 -14.08 5.62 6.96
N SER A 228 -13.73 6.78 7.53
CA SER A 228 -13.06 6.85 8.84
C SER A 228 -13.89 6.28 10.01
N ASN A 229 -15.18 6.03 9.83
CA ASN A 229 -16.08 5.39 10.78
C ASN A 229 -16.33 3.90 10.50
N TRP A 230 -15.60 3.31 9.56
CA TRP A 230 -15.73 1.92 9.11
C TRP A 230 -17.06 1.62 8.40
N LYS A 231 -17.71 2.62 7.80
CA LYS A 231 -18.83 2.42 6.90
C LYS A 231 -18.29 1.98 5.53
N PRO A 232 -18.76 0.83 4.99
CA PRO A 232 -18.35 0.38 3.68
C PRO A 232 -18.69 1.41 2.59
N LEU A 233 -17.72 1.71 1.72
CA LEU A 233 -17.87 2.65 0.61
C LEU A 233 -17.83 1.93 -0.74
N LEU A 234 -16.89 0.99 -0.90
CA LEU A 234 -16.59 0.34 -2.16
C LEU A 234 -15.95 -1.03 -1.90
N SER A 235 -16.14 -1.97 -2.82
CA SER A 235 -15.33 -3.18 -2.89
C SER A 235 -15.10 -3.58 -4.34
N TRP A 236 -13.93 -4.16 -4.62
CA TRP A 236 -13.59 -4.69 -5.94
C TRP A 236 -12.70 -5.92 -5.80
N GLY A 237 -12.60 -6.67 -6.88
CA GLY A 237 -11.87 -7.91 -6.93
C GLY A 237 -12.77 -9.14 -6.84
N SER A 238 -12.26 -10.23 -7.35
CA SER A 238 -12.82 -11.59 -7.26
C SER A 238 -11.73 -12.57 -7.65
N LYS A 239 -11.92 -13.86 -7.38
CA LYS A 239 -10.94 -14.88 -7.75
C LYS A 239 -10.74 -14.96 -9.26
N GLY A 240 -9.49 -14.92 -9.72
CA GLY A 240 -9.12 -15.09 -11.13
C GLY A 240 -7.85 -14.36 -11.53
N SER A 241 -7.54 -14.35 -12.83
CA SER A 241 -6.30 -13.82 -13.39
C SER A 241 -6.46 -12.60 -14.30
N SER A 242 -7.69 -12.07 -14.45
CA SER A 242 -7.94 -10.81 -15.19
C SER A 242 -7.45 -9.59 -14.41
N ASP A 243 -7.48 -8.42 -15.02
CA ASP A 243 -6.92 -7.20 -14.43
C ASP A 243 -7.65 -6.70 -13.16
N ASN A 244 -8.93 -7.09 -12.97
CA ASN A 244 -9.69 -6.80 -11.76
C ASN A 244 -9.94 -8.04 -10.90
N GLN A 245 -9.14 -9.08 -11.06
CA GLN A 245 -9.24 -10.32 -10.31
C GLN A 245 -7.93 -10.61 -9.60
N PHE A 246 -7.99 -11.39 -8.53
CA PHE A 246 -6.83 -11.76 -7.72
C PHE A 246 -6.78 -13.27 -7.52
N CYS A 247 -5.58 -13.78 -7.35
CA CYS A 247 -5.35 -15.19 -7.14
C CYS A 247 -4.30 -15.39 -6.06
N HIS A 248 -4.71 -15.26 -4.81
CA HIS A 248 -3.86 -15.27 -3.65
C HIS A 248 -3.19 -13.92 -3.35
N MET A 249 -3.99 -12.82 -3.42
CA MET A 249 -3.40 -11.53 -3.05
C MET A 249 -2.89 -11.54 -1.60
N GLU A 250 -1.69 -11.01 -1.40
CA GLU A 250 -1.06 -10.97 -0.07
C GLU A 250 -1.10 -9.57 0.54
N HIS A 251 -0.75 -8.54 -0.21
CA HIS A 251 -0.56 -7.20 0.33
C HIS A 251 -1.16 -6.11 -0.55
N ILE A 252 -1.54 -4.99 0.08
CA ILE A 252 -1.83 -3.72 -0.59
C ILE A 252 -0.97 -2.62 0.05
N ALA A 253 -0.56 -1.64 -0.76
CA ALA A 253 0.02 -0.38 -0.28
C ALA A 253 -0.49 0.80 -1.08
N LEU A 254 -0.43 2.00 -0.51
CA LEU A 254 -0.88 3.24 -1.13
C LEU A 254 0.32 4.12 -1.53
N ASP A 255 0.27 4.70 -2.75
CA ASP A 255 1.20 5.75 -3.10
C ASP A 255 0.72 7.13 -2.59
N LYS A 256 1.55 8.17 -2.73
CA LYS A 256 1.23 9.54 -2.30
C LYS A 256 0.01 10.17 -3.00
N TYR A 257 -0.54 9.53 -4.01
CA TYR A 257 -1.74 9.93 -4.75
C TYR A 257 -2.95 9.08 -4.36
N ASP A 258 -2.81 8.24 -3.33
CA ASP A 258 -3.81 7.28 -2.86
C ASP A 258 -4.15 6.18 -3.91
N ASN A 259 -3.24 5.88 -4.85
CA ASN A 259 -3.42 4.70 -5.69
C ASN A 259 -3.08 3.44 -4.92
N VAL A 260 -3.82 2.37 -5.19
CA VAL A 260 -3.71 1.08 -4.51
C VAL A 260 -2.85 0.14 -5.35
N TYR A 261 -1.77 -0.36 -4.76
CA TYR A 261 -0.94 -1.40 -5.37
C TYR A 261 -1.20 -2.72 -4.66
N VAL A 262 -1.20 -3.80 -5.42
CA VAL A 262 -1.55 -5.14 -4.93
C VAL A 262 -0.51 -6.14 -5.38
N THR A 263 0.07 -6.90 -4.46
CA THR A 263 0.84 -8.10 -4.80
C THR A 263 -0.10 -9.27 -5.01
N ASP A 264 0.04 -9.94 -6.15
CA ASP A 264 -0.77 -11.10 -6.53
C ASP A 264 0.14 -12.22 -7.05
N PRO A 265 0.60 -13.14 -6.18
CA PRO A 265 1.49 -14.25 -6.53
C PRO A 265 0.93 -15.22 -7.54
N GLN A 266 -0.38 -15.25 -7.77
CA GLN A 266 -1.05 -16.17 -8.69
C GLN A 266 -0.80 -17.66 -8.36
N SER A 267 -0.58 -17.96 -7.07
CA SER A 267 -0.11 -19.27 -6.62
C SER A 267 -1.22 -20.31 -6.42
N ASP A 268 -2.48 -19.88 -6.35
CA ASP A 268 -3.63 -20.77 -6.13
C ASP A 268 -3.90 -21.69 -7.31
N PRO A 269 -4.47 -22.90 -7.07
CA PRO A 269 -4.91 -23.75 -8.15
C PRO A 269 -5.94 -23.10 -9.08
N GLY A 270 -5.73 -23.22 -10.38
CA GLY A 270 -6.60 -22.65 -11.41
C GLY A 270 -6.22 -21.22 -11.83
N CYS A 271 -5.18 -20.65 -11.24
CA CYS A 271 -4.66 -19.34 -11.63
C CYS A 271 -3.59 -19.44 -12.70
N SER A 272 -3.21 -18.29 -13.30
CA SER A 272 -2.28 -18.22 -14.42
C SER A 272 -0.85 -18.60 -14.08
N LYS A 273 -0.49 -18.61 -12.79
CA LYS A 273 0.89 -18.78 -12.27
C LYS A 273 1.86 -17.71 -12.83
N GLN A 274 1.34 -16.54 -13.13
CA GLN A 274 2.10 -15.37 -13.54
C GLN A 274 2.01 -14.33 -12.42
N PRO A 275 2.96 -14.29 -11.48
CA PRO A 275 2.98 -13.33 -10.38
C PRO A 275 3.05 -11.91 -10.93
N ARG A 276 2.40 -11.00 -10.25
CA ARG A 276 2.27 -9.63 -10.72
C ARG A 276 2.06 -8.65 -9.57
N VAL A 277 2.37 -7.39 -9.83
CA VAL A 277 1.89 -6.25 -9.07
C VAL A 277 0.83 -5.54 -9.91
N LEU A 278 -0.31 -5.27 -9.32
CA LEU A 278 -1.42 -4.54 -9.94
C LEU A 278 -1.53 -3.16 -9.32
N LYS A 279 -1.87 -2.16 -10.13
CA LYS A 279 -2.12 -0.79 -9.68
C LYS A 279 -3.55 -0.38 -10.04
N PHE A 280 -4.24 0.19 -9.07
CA PHE A 280 -5.60 0.73 -9.20
C PHE A 280 -5.61 2.20 -8.75
N ASP A 281 -6.58 2.97 -9.22
CA ASP A 281 -6.88 4.26 -8.61
C ASP A 281 -7.62 4.06 -7.25
N ASN A 282 -7.86 5.15 -6.55
CA ASN A 282 -8.54 5.17 -5.23
C ASN A 282 -10.02 4.70 -5.31
N ASN A 283 -10.57 4.50 -6.52
CA ASN A 283 -11.92 4.01 -6.78
C ASN A 283 -11.93 2.56 -7.29
N GLY A 284 -10.77 1.88 -7.28
CA GLY A 284 -10.65 0.50 -7.73
C GLY A 284 -10.62 0.32 -9.25
N ASN A 285 -10.44 1.39 -10.04
CA ASN A 285 -10.24 1.27 -11.48
C ASN A 285 -8.80 0.85 -11.78
N PHE A 286 -8.63 -0.17 -12.60
CA PHE A 286 -7.32 -0.68 -13.01
C PHE A 286 -6.53 0.38 -13.79
N ILE A 287 -5.25 0.54 -13.43
CA ILE A 287 -4.32 1.47 -14.10
C ILE A 287 -3.21 0.70 -14.81
N ALA A 288 -2.55 -0.23 -14.12
CA ALA A 288 -1.36 -0.91 -14.62
C ALA A 288 -1.13 -2.26 -13.96
N LYS A 289 -0.33 -3.08 -14.63
CA LYS A 289 0.28 -4.27 -14.03
C LYS A 289 1.72 -4.42 -14.50
N PHE A 290 2.57 -4.97 -13.65
CA PHE A 290 3.96 -5.27 -13.97
C PHE A 290 4.46 -6.47 -13.16
N GLY A 291 5.68 -6.90 -13.46
CA GLY A 291 6.22 -8.15 -12.97
C GLY A 291 6.10 -9.27 -14.00
N SER A 292 7.01 -10.20 -13.98
CA SER A 292 7.01 -11.40 -14.83
C SER A 292 7.69 -12.54 -14.11
N TYR A 293 7.17 -13.75 -14.30
CA TYR A 293 7.64 -14.95 -13.63
C TYR A 293 9.09 -15.31 -14.01
N GLY A 294 9.89 -15.66 -13.02
CA GLY A 294 11.25 -16.19 -13.20
C GLY A 294 12.15 -15.99 -11.99
N THR A 295 13.35 -16.53 -12.09
CA THR A 295 14.43 -16.41 -11.10
C THR A 295 15.61 -15.59 -11.62
N GLU A 296 15.52 -15.13 -12.87
CA GLU A 296 16.50 -14.24 -13.46
C GLU A 296 16.29 -12.81 -12.97
N GLN A 297 17.30 -11.98 -13.09
CA GLN A 297 17.29 -10.60 -12.66
C GLN A 297 16.04 -9.85 -13.14
N GLY A 298 15.37 -9.17 -12.18
CA GLY A 298 14.15 -8.43 -12.44
C GLY A 298 12.88 -9.26 -12.62
N LYS A 299 12.96 -10.58 -12.43
CA LYS A 299 11.83 -11.49 -12.43
C LYS A 299 11.32 -11.74 -11.02
N ILE A 300 10.07 -12.13 -10.90
CA ILE A 300 9.38 -12.37 -9.64
C ILE A 300 8.83 -13.79 -9.62
N VAL A 301 8.97 -14.49 -8.50
CA VAL A 301 8.33 -15.81 -8.30
C VAL A 301 7.17 -15.73 -7.34
N ASP A 302 7.36 -15.04 -6.20
CA ASP A 302 6.41 -15.07 -5.09
C ASP A 302 6.42 -13.71 -4.37
N PRO A 303 5.81 -12.66 -5.01
CA PRO A 303 5.73 -11.33 -4.42
C PRO A 303 4.81 -11.35 -3.20
N GLU A 304 5.38 -11.09 -2.03
CA GLU A 304 4.62 -11.07 -0.77
C GLU A 304 4.09 -9.66 -0.48
N HIS A 305 4.99 -8.74 -0.17
CA HIS A 305 4.64 -7.38 0.21
C HIS A 305 5.35 -6.35 -0.67
N LEU A 306 4.91 -5.10 -0.58
CA LEU A 306 5.52 -3.99 -1.30
C LEU A 306 5.50 -2.71 -0.48
N ALA A 307 6.49 -1.85 -0.72
CA ALA A 307 6.54 -0.48 -0.22
C ALA A 307 6.74 0.49 -1.38
N ILE A 308 6.30 1.72 -1.24
CA ILE A 308 6.37 2.73 -2.30
C ILE A 308 7.06 3.97 -1.76
N ASP A 309 8.13 4.42 -2.43
CA ASP A 309 8.79 5.65 -2.03
C ASP A 309 8.11 6.92 -2.59
N ASN A 310 8.57 8.09 -2.14
CA ASN A 310 8.00 9.37 -2.57
C ASN A 310 8.19 9.68 -4.06
N GLU A 311 9.13 9.03 -4.72
CA GLU A 311 9.37 9.10 -6.16
C GLU A 311 8.43 8.18 -6.96
N GLY A 312 7.74 7.26 -6.27
CA GLY A 312 6.83 6.28 -6.85
C GLY A 312 7.54 4.98 -7.26
N ASN A 313 8.76 4.76 -6.80
CA ASN A 313 9.42 3.47 -6.97
C ASN A 313 8.75 2.44 -6.06
N VAL A 314 8.52 1.25 -6.60
CA VAL A 314 7.89 0.13 -5.92
C VAL A 314 8.93 -0.90 -5.55
N TYR A 315 9.05 -1.16 -4.26
CA TYR A 315 9.94 -2.15 -3.67
C TYR A 315 9.11 -3.39 -3.37
N VAL A 316 9.48 -4.53 -3.91
CA VAL A 316 8.73 -5.79 -3.81
C VAL A 316 9.58 -6.84 -3.13
N SER A 317 9.12 -7.45 -2.05
CA SER A 317 9.75 -8.62 -1.46
C SER A 317 9.38 -9.88 -2.25
N ASP A 318 10.36 -10.61 -2.74
CA ASP A 318 10.16 -11.94 -3.34
C ASP A 318 10.60 -13.02 -2.34
N ARG A 319 9.60 -13.65 -1.75
CA ARG A 319 9.80 -14.69 -0.74
C ARG A 319 10.56 -15.90 -1.28
N HIS A 320 10.32 -16.26 -2.53
CA HIS A 320 10.94 -17.45 -3.12
C HIS A 320 12.40 -17.20 -3.48
N ASN A 321 12.67 -16.07 -4.14
CA ASN A 321 14.02 -15.68 -4.57
C ASN A 321 14.87 -15.16 -3.39
N ASN A 322 14.26 -14.83 -2.25
CA ASN A 322 14.92 -14.26 -1.06
C ASN A 322 15.58 -12.91 -1.35
N GLU A 323 14.87 -12.02 -2.03
CA GLU A 323 15.38 -10.74 -2.49
C GLU A 323 14.31 -9.65 -2.42
N ILE A 324 14.75 -8.41 -2.58
CA ILE A 324 13.89 -7.24 -2.75
C ILE A 324 14.18 -6.65 -4.12
N LEU A 325 13.16 -6.51 -4.94
CA LEU A 325 13.23 -5.90 -6.29
C LEU A 325 12.69 -4.49 -6.27
N VAL A 326 13.22 -3.61 -7.10
CA VAL A 326 12.76 -2.23 -7.27
C VAL A 326 12.33 -1.99 -8.70
N PHE A 327 11.12 -1.47 -8.85
CA PHE A 327 10.55 -1.04 -10.12
C PHE A 327 10.26 0.46 -10.08
N SER A 328 10.68 1.19 -11.12
CA SER A 328 10.41 2.63 -11.24
C SER A 328 9.36 2.93 -12.29
N PRO A 329 8.51 3.95 -12.07
CA PRO A 329 7.59 4.41 -13.08
C PRO A 329 8.33 5.00 -14.28
N VAL A 330 7.93 4.61 -15.50
CA VAL A 330 8.49 5.17 -16.73
C VAL A 330 7.90 6.56 -16.96
N SER A 331 8.76 7.59 -17.03
CA SER A 331 8.32 8.95 -17.34
C SER A 331 7.88 9.05 -18.81
N ASN A 332 6.72 9.66 -19.09
CA ASN A 332 6.20 9.86 -20.45
C ASN A 332 7.01 10.89 -21.28
N SER A 333 8.18 11.35 -20.81
CA SER A 333 8.98 12.38 -21.48
C SER A 333 9.74 11.89 -22.73
N GLN A 334 9.68 10.60 -23.09
CA GLN A 334 10.37 10.09 -24.29
C GLN A 334 9.50 9.91 -25.53
N ASN A 335 8.18 10.17 -25.47
CA ASN A 335 7.32 10.05 -26.65
C ASN A 335 7.15 11.34 -27.45
N GLY A 336 7.95 12.39 -27.19
CA GLY A 336 7.86 13.70 -27.82
C GLY A 336 8.82 13.98 -28.98
N HIS A 337 9.61 13.01 -29.47
CA HIS A 337 10.63 13.29 -30.49
C HIS A 337 10.68 12.31 -31.66
N ILE A 338 9.55 11.85 -32.16
CA ILE A 338 9.47 11.25 -33.50
C ILE A 338 8.19 11.74 -34.18
N GLN A 339 8.21 12.98 -34.66
CA GLN A 339 7.41 13.44 -35.81
C GLN A 339 7.90 14.82 -36.20
N HIS A 340 8.81 14.92 -37.15
CA HIS A 340 8.97 15.92 -38.19
C HIS A 340 10.34 15.80 -38.87
N LEU A 341 10.49 14.80 -39.71
CA LEU A 341 11.45 14.81 -40.80
C LEU A 341 10.85 14.08 -42.01
N ASP A 342 9.74 14.60 -42.50
CA ASP A 342 9.29 14.31 -43.88
C ASP A 342 8.78 15.62 -44.48
N GLY A 343 9.51 16.13 -45.42
CA GLY A 343 9.00 17.21 -46.27
C GLY A 343 9.97 18.31 -46.60
N TYR A 344 10.99 18.00 -47.39
CA TYR A 344 11.57 18.97 -48.33
C TYR A 344 12.43 18.21 -49.36
N PHE A 345 11.80 17.67 -50.38
CA PHE A 345 12.34 17.47 -51.70
C PHE A 345 11.20 17.63 -52.71
N SER A 346 10.99 18.82 -53.16
CA SER A 346 10.28 19.06 -54.43
C SER A 346 10.97 20.22 -55.13
N GLY A 347 11.41 19.89 -56.29
CA GLY A 347 11.27 20.80 -57.37
C GLY A 347 12.51 21.40 -57.98
N GLY A 348 12.71 21.06 -59.18
CA GLY A 348 13.32 22.00 -60.09
C GLY A 348 14.17 21.39 -61.19
N LEU A 349 13.48 21.13 -62.32
CA LEU A 349 13.93 20.94 -63.68
C LEU A 349 14.49 19.60 -64.07
#